data_6389e480693b39453265c461e9284f70
#
_entry.id   6389e480693b39453265c461e9284f70
#
_cell.length_a   1.000
_cell.length_b   1.000
_cell.length_c   1.000
_cell.angle_alpha   90.00
_cell.angle_beta   90.00
_cell.angle_gamma   90.00
#
_symmetry.space_group_name_H-M   'P 1'
#
loop_
_entity.id
_entity.type
_entity.pdbx_description
1 polymer ?
#
loop_
_entity_poly.entity_id
_entity_poly.type
_entity_poly.pdbx_seq_one_letter_code
_entity_poly.pdbx_strand_id
1 'polypeptide(L)'
;GKEIFTRQGEYSANLLREKVLGQNVETKPYPNLPARPPILCPGCPHRSTFTVLNKLKIHAAGDIGCYTLGAVAPLNVIDTTVCMGASISTLHGMEMAHGKDYIKNWVAVIGDSTFMHTGVNSLINMVYNQGTGTVIIMDNSTTGMTGHQDHAATGKTLQGDVVPAISIYNLCKSIGVKNVTEVNAFDLAAMEKTIKEEVAKDEVSVIIACAPCALLKGVKFPNKCVPLSDKCKKCGMCLKP
;
A
#
# COMPACT_ATOMS: atom_id res chain seq x y z
N GLY A 1 -31.85 13.20 15.05
CA GLY A 1 -31.08 12.19 14.35
C GLY A 1 -30.85 10.88 15.07
N LYS A 2 -30.43 10.87 16.34
CA LYS A 2 -30.01 9.65 17.04
C LYS A 2 -31.15 8.67 17.35
N GLU A 3 -32.38 9.13 17.38
CA GLU A 3 -33.58 8.30 17.61
C GLU A 3 -34.14 7.71 16.30
N ILE A 4 -33.82 8.31 15.16
CA ILE A 4 -34.31 7.91 13.84
C ILE A 4 -33.34 6.93 13.17
N PHE A 5 -32.04 7.15 13.36
CA PHE A 5 -30.98 6.37 12.71
C PHE A 5 -30.27 5.45 13.69
N THR A 6 -30.06 4.20 13.27
CA THR A 6 -29.22 3.25 14.01
C THR A 6 -27.77 3.74 14.08
N ARG A 7 -27.05 3.29 15.11
CA ARG A 7 -25.58 3.49 15.21
C ARG A 7 -24.80 2.30 14.65
N GLN A 8 -25.49 1.29 14.15
CA GLN A 8 -24.90 0.06 13.61
C GLN A 8 -25.24 -0.07 12.13
N GLY A 9 -24.29 -0.55 11.34
CA GLY A 9 -24.43 -0.77 9.91
C GLY A 9 -24.22 0.49 9.06
N GLU A 10 -24.41 0.37 7.76
CA GLU A 10 -24.19 1.41 6.76
C GLU A 10 -25.49 2.18 6.48
N TYR A 11 -25.35 3.46 6.18
CA TYR A 11 -26.48 4.30 5.73
C TYR A 11 -26.62 4.22 4.22
N SER A 12 -27.45 3.30 3.75
CA SER A 12 -27.80 3.19 2.33
C SER A 12 -28.81 4.26 1.91
N ALA A 13 -28.88 4.53 0.60
CA ALA A 13 -29.91 5.39 0.05
C ALA A 13 -31.34 4.92 0.39
N ASN A 14 -31.55 3.61 0.48
CA ASN A 14 -32.84 3.03 0.83
C ASN A 14 -33.19 3.31 2.31
N LEU A 15 -32.22 3.14 3.21
CA LEU A 15 -32.41 3.49 4.63
C LEU A 15 -32.77 4.98 4.81
N LEU A 16 -32.09 5.85 4.06
CA LEU A 16 -32.40 7.29 4.10
C LEU A 16 -33.81 7.59 3.58
N ARG A 17 -34.22 7.00 2.47
CA ARG A 17 -35.58 7.14 1.93
C ARG A 17 -36.63 6.67 2.95
N GLU A 18 -36.41 5.51 3.54
CA GLU A 18 -37.31 4.98 4.58
C GLU A 18 -37.41 5.92 5.79
N LYS A 19 -36.27 6.31 6.37
CA LYS A 19 -36.21 7.04 7.63
C LYS A 19 -36.54 8.52 7.52
N VAL A 20 -36.21 9.15 6.38
CA VAL A 20 -36.41 10.59 6.18
C VAL A 20 -37.69 10.88 5.40
N LEU A 21 -37.98 10.10 4.37
CA LEU A 21 -39.12 10.35 3.48
C LEU A 21 -40.33 9.46 3.79
N GLY A 22 -40.23 8.52 4.72
CA GLY A 22 -41.30 7.57 5.03
C GLY A 22 -41.65 6.62 3.87
N GLN A 23 -40.76 6.49 2.90
CA GLN A 23 -40.96 5.64 1.73
C GLN A 23 -40.63 4.19 2.05
N ASN A 24 -41.57 3.29 1.84
CA ASN A 24 -41.27 1.86 1.91
C ASN A 24 -40.49 1.44 0.66
N VAL A 25 -39.23 1.04 0.82
CA VAL A 25 -38.37 0.59 -0.28
C VAL A 25 -38.29 -0.93 -0.27
N GLU A 26 -38.96 -1.54 -1.25
CA GLU A 26 -38.90 -2.98 -1.44
C GLU A 26 -37.50 -3.40 -1.89
N THR A 27 -36.77 -4.13 -1.09
CA THR A 27 -35.46 -4.69 -1.46
C THR A 27 -35.66 -6.15 -1.89
N LYS A 28 -35.26 -6.45 -3.14
CA LYS A 28 -35.23 -7.84 -3.60
C LYS A 28 -33.90 -8.46 -3.21
N PRO A 29 -33.88 -9.48 -2.36
CA PRO A 29 -32.65 -10.20 -2.04
C PRO A 29 -32.14 -10.95 -3.29
N TYR A 30 -30.85 -10.88 -3.54
CA TYR A 30 -30.17 -11.69 -4.55
C TYR A 30 -29.32 -12.75 -3.86
N PRO A 31 -29.90 -13.92 -3.50
CA PRO A 31 -29.27 -14.86 -2.59
C PRO A 31 -27.99 -15.53 -3.11
N ASN A 32 -27.73 -15.48 -4.40
CA ASN A 32 -26.62 -16.19 -5.03
C ASN A 32 -25.60 -15.27 -5.72
N LEU A 33 -25.40 -14.04 -5.24
CA LEU A 33 -24.34 -13.19 -5.78
C LEU A 33 -22.96 -13.76 -5.40
N PRO A 34 -22.07 -13.97 -6.38
CA PRO A 34 -20.71 -14.41 -6.07
C PRO A 34 -19.98 -13.34 -5.27
N ALA A 35 -19.22 -13.77 -4.27
CA ALA A 35 -18.33 -12.87 -3.54
C ALA A 35 -17.30 -12.27 -4.50
N ARG A 36 -17.06 -10.97 -4.38
CA ARG A 36 -16.05 -10.23 -5.14
C ARG A 36 -15.12 -9.52 -4.16
N PRO A 37 -14.22 -10.25 -3.47
CA PRO A 37 -13.27 -9.63 -2.57
C PRO A 37 -12.38 -8.65 -3.34
N PRO A 38 -12.00 -7.52 -2.73
CA PRO A 38 -11.07 -6.59 -3.35
C PRO A 38 -9.70 -7.25 -3.50
N ILE A 39 -9.07 -7.03 -4.65
CA ILE A 39 -7.71 -7.51 -4.95
C ILE A 39 -6.90 -6.43 -5.63
N LEU A 40 -5.57 -6.51 -5.55
CA LEU A 40 -4.69 -5.64 -6.34
C LEU A 40 -4.90 -5.88 -7.84
N CYS A 41 -4.89 -4.80 -8.62
CA CYS A 41 -5.10 -4.85 -10.06
C CYS A 41 -4.08 -5.74 -10.78
N PRO A 42 -4.44 -6.33 -11.94
CA PRO A 42 -3.45 -6.92 -12.84
C PRO A 42 -2.40 -5.89 -13.24
N GLY A 43 -1.10 -6.25 -13.14
CA GLY A 43 0.01 -5.33 -13.45
C GLY A 43 0.27 -4.26 -12.36
N CYS A 44 -0.38 -4.34 -11.20
CA CYS A 44 -0.11 -3.44 -10.09
C CYS A 44 1.32 -3.62 -9.56
N PRO A 45 2.13 -2.54 -9.47
CA PRO A 45 3.51 -2.62 -8.99
C PRO A 45 3.64 -3.11 -7.54
N HIS A 46 2.63 -2.85 -6.71
CA HIS A 46 2.63 -3.28 -5.31
C HIS A 46 2.70 -4.81 -5.17
N ARG A 47 2.17 -5.56 -6.14
CA ARG A 47 2.21 -7.04 -6.11
C ARG A 47 3.65 -7.57 -6.07
N SER A 48 4.56 -6.95 -6.81
CA SER A 48 5.96 -7.35 -6.87
C SER A 48 6.64 -7.26 -5.51
N THR A 49 6.48 -6.14 -4.83
CA THR A 49 7.04 -5.92 -3.49
C THR A 49 6.51 -6.96 -2.50
N PHE A 50 5.19 -7.18 -2.46
CA PHE A 50 4.60 -8.17 -1.57
C PHE A 50 4.98 -9.61 -1.92
N THR A 51 5.14 -9.94 -3.19
CA THR A 51 5.63 -11.25 -3.62
C THR A 51 7.04 -11.51 -3.06
N VAL A 52 7.91 -10.51 -3.12
CA VAL A 52 9.27 -10.62 -2.56
C VAL A 52 9.24 -10.72 -1.04
N LEU A 53 8.46 -9.89 -0.35
CA LEU A 53 8.33 -9.95 1.11
C LEU A 53 7.80 -11.31 1.58
N ASN A 54 6.77 -11.84 0.89
CA ASN A 54 6.23 -13.18 1.16
C ASN A 54 7.30 -14.28 0.97
N LYS A 55 8.05 -14.23 -0.14
CA LYS A 55 9.16 -15.15 -0.42
C LYS A 55 10.21 -15.12 0.68
N LEU A 56 10.52 -13.94 1.20
CA LEU A 56 11.52 -13.73 2.26
C LEU A 56 10.97 -13.99 3.66
N LYS A 57 9.66 -14.23 3.80
CA LYS A 57 8.96 -14.38 5.09
C LYS A 57 9.15 -13.15 5.99
N ILE A 58 9.12 -11.97 5.39
CA ILE A 58 9.20 -10.70 6.11
C ILE A 58 7.78 -10.21 6.35
N HIS A 59 7.49 -9.86 7.59
CA HIS A 59 6.24 -9.28 8.04
C HIS A 59 6.17 -7.78 7.73
N ALA A 60 4.96 -7.25 7.56
CA ALA A 60 4.78 -5.84 7.31
C ALA A 60 3.80 -5.17 8.29
N ALA A 61 4.27 -4.10 8.92
CA ALA A 61 3.40 -3.09 9.48
C ALA A 61 2.86 -2.24 8.31
N GLY A 62 1.59 -2.44 7.97
CA GLY A 62 0.96 -1.83 6.83
C GLY A 62 0.30 -0.49 7.12
N ASP A 63 -0.12 0.14 6.05
CA ASP A 63 -0.81 1.42 6.07
C ASP A 63 -2.07 1.36 5.19
N ILE A 64 -2.77 2.48 5.01
CA ILE A 64 -4.04 2.56 4.29
C ILE A 64 -3.82 3.06 2.85
N GLY A 65 -4.22 2.25 1.89
CA GLY A 65 -4.15 2.51 0.45
C GLY A 65 -4.38 1.22 -0.35
N CYS A 66 -4.16 1.24 -1.66
CA CYS A 66 -4.25 0.01 -2.46
C CYS A 66 -3.37 -1.12 -1.90
N TYR A 67 -2.22 -0.77 -1.39
CA TYR A 67 -1.26 -1.72 -0.79
C TYR A 67 -1.77 -2.39 0.49
N THR A 68 -2.80 -1.87 1.19
CA THR A 68 -3.46 -2.59 2.29
C THR A 68 -3.93 -3.98 1.85
N LEU A 69 -4.24 -4.15 0.55
CA LEU A 69 -4.61 -5.43 -0.02
C LEU A 69 -3.47 -6.47 -0.04
N GLY A 70 -2.27 -6.10 0.36
CA GLY A 70 -1.20 -7.04 0.70
C GLY A 70 -1.50 -7.93 1.90
N ALA A 71 -2.53 -7.58 2.70
CA ALA A 71 -3.01 -8.39 3.83
C ALA A 71 -3.84 -9.61 3.39
N VAL A 72 -4.43 -9.57 2.19
CA VAL A 72 -5.33 -10.65 1.74
C VAL A 72 -4.61 -11.66 0.85
N ALA A 73 -5.19 -12.85 0.78
CA ALA A 73 -4.69 -13.90 -0.10
C ALA A 73 -4.64 -13.41 -1.57
N PRO A 74 -3.62 -13.82 -2.35
CA PRO A 74 -2.58 -14.80 -2.02
C PRO A 74 -1.32 -14.20 -1.37
N LEU A 75 -1.27 -12.89 -1.15
CA LEU A 75 -0.07 -12.19 -0.68
C LEU A 75 0.20 -12.40 0.82
N ASN A 76 -0.79 -12.14 1.67
CA ASN A 76 -0.76 -12.40 3.13
C ASN A 76 0.54 -11.92 3.82
N VAL A 77 0.95 -10.67 3.56
CA VAL A 77 2.21 -10.10 4.08
C VAL A 77 1.98 -9.05 5.16
N ILE A 78 0.88 -8.31 5.06
CA ILE A 78 0.57 -7.27 6.03
C ILE A 78 -0.14 -7.89 7.22
N ASP A 79 0.46 -7.76 8.39
CA ASP A 79 -0.04 -8.35 9.63
C ASP A 79 -0.78 -7.33 10.51
N THR A 80 -0.50 -6.04 10.35
CA THR A 80 -1.16 -4.99 11.14
C THR A 80 -1.41 -3.74 10.31
N THR A 81 -2.55 -3.11 10.55
CA THR A 81 -2.93 -1.83 9.95
C THR A 81 -3.76 -1.05 10.97
N VAL A 82 -3.36 0.17 11.30
CA VAL A 82 -4.03 1.00 12.32
C VAL A 82 -4.80 2.15 11.67
N CYS A 83 -4.09 3.10 11.06
CA CYS A 83 -4.68 4.24 10.36
C CYS A 83 -3.68 4.78 9.33
N MET A 84 -4.15 5.73 8.48
CA MET A 84 -3.28 6.35 7.47
C MET A 84 -2.07 7.03 8.11
N GLY A 85 -0.87 6.67 7.66
CA GLY A 85 0.42 7.19 8.12
C GLY A 85 1.01 6.49 9.35
N ALA A 86 0.33 5.48 9.92
CA ALA A 86 0.75 4.85 11.16
C ALA A 86 1.78 3.72 11.01
N SER A 87 2.01 3.19 9.80
CA SER A 87 2.86 2.01 9.60
C SER A 87 4.27 2.20 10.17
N ILE A 88 4.90 3.34 9.91
CA ILE A 88 6.26 3.66 10.37
C ILE A 88 6.29 3.76 11.90
N SER A 89 5.33 4.50 12.50
CA SER A 89 5.23 4.62 13.96
C SER A 89 4.91 3.28 14.62
N THR A 90 4.12 2.42 13.96
CA THR A 90 3.81 1.07 14.47
C THR A 90 5.08 0.23 14.52
N LEU A 91 5.86 0.20 13.43
CA LEU A 91 7.13 -0.53 13.40
C LEU A 91 8.10 -0.02 14.48
N HIS A 92 8.25 1.31 14.60
CA HIS A 92 9.11 1.90 15.62
C HIS A 92 8.60 1.62 17.04
N GLY A 93 7.28 1.65 17.25
CA GLY A 93 6.68 1.26 18.54
C GLY A 93 6.94 -0.20 18.90
N MET A 94 6.90 -1.11 17.94
CA MET A 94 7.27 -2.51 18.14
C MET A 94 8.75 -2.64 18.54
N GLU A 95 9.64 -1.89 17.89
CA GLU A 95 11.05 -1.82 18.24
C GLU A 95 11.28 -1.35 19.68
N MET A 96 10.60 -0.26 20.07
CA MET A 96 10.70 0.27 21.43
C MET A 96 10.16 -0.68 22.51
N ALA A 97 9.11 -1.42 22.19
CA ALA A 97 8.47 -2.34 23.12
C ALA A 97 9.21 -3.68 23.27
N HIS A 98 9.77 -4.19 22.17
CA HIS A 98 10.32 -5.55 22.11
C HIS A 98 11.80 -5.62 21.73
N GLY A 99 12.41 -4.50 21.40
CA GLY A 99 13.83 -4.38 21.02
C GLY A 99 14.06 -4.64 19.51
N LYS A 100 15.28 -4.30 19.09
CA LYS A 100 15.72 -4.38 17.67
C LYS A 100 15.61 -5.77 17.07
N ASP A 101 15.88 -6.81 17.85
CA ASP A 101 15.83 -8.18 17.35
C ASP A 101 14.43 -8.62 16.94
N TYR A 102 13.41 -8.07 17.58
CA TYR A 102 12.01 -8.37 17.24
C TYR A 102 11.65 -7.89 15.83
N ILE A 103 12.13 -6.71 15.43
CA ILE A 103 11.78 -6.11 14.14
C ILE A 103 12.68 -6.53 12.97
N LYS A 104 13.67 -7.41 13.17
CA LYS A 104 14.58 -7.87 12.11
C LYS A 104 13.87 -8.52 10.92
N ASN A 105 12.70 -9.11 11.15
CA ASN A 105 11.85 -9.70 10.11
C ASN A 105 10.62 -8.83 9.80
N TRP A 106 10.67 -7.54 10.11
CA TRP A 106 9.58 -6.62 9.90
C TRP A 106 10.01 -5.43 9.06
N VAL A 107 9.08 -4.92 8.26
CA VAL A 107 9.22 -3.64 7.56
C VAL A 107 7.96 -2.80 7.76
N ALA A 108 8.07 -1.49 7.65
CA ALA A 108 6.89 -0.64 7.48
C ALA A 108 6.62 -0.45 5.99
N VAL A 109 5.37 -0.58 5.56
CA VAL A 109 4.95 -0.35 4.17
C VAL A 109 3.98 0.81 4.12
N ILE A 110 4.26 1.80 3.27
CA ILE A 110 3.46 3.01 3.10
C ILE A 110 3.45 3.44 1.63
N GLY A 111 2.34 3.99 1.14
CA GLY A 111 2.28 4.56 -0.21
C GLY A 111 2.87 5.96 -0.29
N ASP A 112 3.23 6.39 -1.50
CA ASP A 112 3.80 7.70 -1.81
C ASP A 112 2.93 8.87 -1.32
N SER A 113 1.65 8.87 -1.64
CA SER A 113 0.71 9.89 -1.20
C SER A 113 0.57 9.92 0.32
N THR A 114 0.36 8.78 0.95
CA THR A 114 0.23 8.68 2.41
C THR A 114 1.50 9.11 3.12
N PHE A 115 2.66 8.75 2.58
CA PHE A 115 3.95 9.21 3.09
C PHE A 115 4.05 10.73 3.07
N MET A 116 3.71 11.35 1.93
CA MET A 116 3.82 12.81 1.76
C MET A 116 2.93 13.61 2.69
N HIS A 117 1.76 13.11 3.08
CA HIS A 117 0.86 13.90 3.93
C HIS A 117 0.83 13.50 5.41
N THR A 118 1.22 12.26 5.76
CA THR A 118 1.18 11.81 7.17
C THR A 118 2.35 10.91 7.60
N GLY A 119 3.11 10.31 6.68
CA GLY A 119 4.21 9.41 7.01
C GLY A 119 5.54 10.11 7.34
N VAL A 120 5.75 11.31 6.81
CA VAL A 120 7.01 12.07 6.98
C VAL A 120 7.35 12.32 8.45
N ASN A 121 6.38 12.75 9.24
CA ASN A 121 6.57 13.00 10.67
C ASN A 121 6.91 11.72 11.46
N SER A 122 6.35 10.58 11.07
CA SER A 122 6.70 9.29 11.67
C SER A 122 8.13 8.89 11.35
N LEU A 123 8.62 9.15 10.13
CA LEU A 123 10.00 8.91 9.74
C LEU A 123 10.96 9.84 10.49
N ILE A 124 10.62 11.13 10.64
CA ILE A 124 11.39 12.08 11.45
C ILE A 124 11.53 11.56 12.89
N ASN A 125 10.43 11.09 13.49
CA ASN A 125 10.45 10.57 14.85
C ASN A 125 11.34 9.31 14.97
N MET A 126 11.26 8.39 14.01
CA MET A 126 12.08 7.18 13.99
C MET A 126 13.58 7.52 13.87
N VAL A 127 13.95 8.45 12.99
CA VAL A 127 15.35 8.91 12.83
C VAL A 127 15.83 9.63 14.09
N TYR A 128 15.03 10.54 14.63
CA TYR A 128 15.36 11.31 15.84
C TYR A 128 15.64 10.39 17.05
N ASN A 129 14.86 9.32 17.20
CA ASN A 129 15.00 8.36 18.29
C ASN A 129 15.94 7.19 17.97
N GLN A 130 16.73 7.28 16.89
CA GLN A 130 17.75 6.30 16.50
C GLN A 130 17.18 4.88 16.33
N GLY A 131 15.98 4.77 15.75
CA GLY A 131 15.40 3.48 15.37
C GLY A 131 16.22 2.77 14.30
N THR A 132 15.92 1.49 14.07
CA THR A 132 16.63 0.64 13.10
C THR A 132 15.72 0.04 12.05
N GLY A 133 14.43 0.39 12.06
CA GLY A 133 13.43 -0.17 11.15
C GLY A 133 13.65 0.19 9.68
N THR A 134 13.28 -0.74 8.80
CA THR A 134 13.26 -0.51 7.35
C THR A 134 11.87 -0.08 6.89
N VAL A 135 11.80 1.00 6.13
CA VAL A 135 10.56 1.55 5.57
C VAL A 135 10.56 1.33 4.05
N ILE A 136 9.48 0.76 3.52
CA ILE A 136 9.26 0.61 2.07
C ILE A 136 8.18 1.59 1.65
N ILE A 137 8.57 2.62 0.89
CA ILE A 137 7.65 3.57 0.27
C ILE A 137 7.28 3.04 -1.11
N MET A 138 6.01 2.73 -1.30
CA MET A 138 5.49 2.16 -2.55
C MET A 138 5.02 3.28 -3.47
N ASP A 139 5.94 3.81 -4.28
CA ASP A 139 5.68 4.92 -5.20
C ASP A 139 5.06 4.40 -6.50
N ASN A 140 3.74 4.65 -6.64
CA ASN A 140 3.00 4.39 -7.87
C ASN A 140 2.56 5.66 -8.61
N SER A 141 3.11 6.80 -8.20
CA SER A 141 2.89 8.12 -8.80
C SER A 141 1.43 8.58 -8.82
N THR A 142 0.62 8.13 -7.86
CA THR A 142 -0.78 8.57 -7.72
C THR A 142 -1.43 8.11 -6.43
N THR A 143 -2.45 8.81 -5.96
CA THR A 143 -3.35 8.34 -4.90
C THR A 143 -4.39 7.41 -5.51
N GLY A 144 -4.03 6.14 -5.76
CA GLY A 144 -4.80 5.23 -6.62
C GLY A 144 -6.19 4.85 -6.09
N MET A 145 -6.31 4.46 -4.82
CA MET A 145 -7.53 3.88 -4.25
C MET A 145 -8.75 4.83 -4.31
N THR A 146 -8.55 6.12 -4.18
CA THR A 146 -9.61 7.12 -4.09
C THR A 146 -9.92 7.83 -5.42
N GLY A 147 -9.32 7.41 -6.53
CA GLY A 147 -9.63 7.92 -7.87
C GLY A 147 -8.49 8.66 -8.57
N HIS A 148 -7.26 8.29 -8.27
CA HIS A 148 -6.05 8.80 -8.95
C HIS A 148 -5.80 10.29 -8.75
N GLN A 149 -5.95 10.81 -7.52
CA GLN A 149 -5.62 12.17 -7.18
C GLN A 149 -4.10 12.40 -7.26
N ASP A 150 -3.74 13.61 -7.67
CA ASP A 150 -2.38 14.09 -7.56
C ASP A 150 -2.01 14.40 -6.10
N HIS A 151 -0.72 14.38 -5.78
CA HIS A 151 -0.15 14.72 -4.49
C HIS A 151 1.20 15.43 -4.68
N ALA A 152 1.84 15.87 -3.61
CA ALA A 152 3.03 16.70 -3.68
C ALA A 152 4.20 16.10 -4.49
N ALA A 153 4.29 14.77 -4.60
CA ALA A 153 5.33 14.09 -5.38
C ALA A 153 4.94 13.81 -6.84
N THR A 154 3.71 14.15 -7.31
CA THR A 154 3.30 13.92 -8.70
C THR A 154 3.60 15.09 -9.64
N GLY A 155 3.95 16.27 -9.12
CA GLY A 155 4.28 17.45 -9.91
C GLY A 155 3.06 18.17 -10.50
N LYS A 156 1.90 18.05 -9.85
CA LYS A 156 0.67 18.77 -10.24
C LYS A 156 -0.05 19.32 -9.02
N THR A 157 -0.64 20.51 -9.18
CA THR A 157 -1.55 21.09 -8.20
C THR A 157 -2.93 20.43 -8.25
N LEU A 158 -3.79 20.74 -7.26
CA LEU A 158 -5.19 20.31 -7.26
C LEU A 158 -5.96 20.84 -8.48
N GLN A 159 -5.61 22.01 -9.00
CA GLN A 159 -6.21 22.63 -10.17
C GLN A 159 -5.63 22.07 -11.48
N GLY A 160 -4.60 21.25 -11.43
CA GLY A 160 -3.98 20.61 -12.58
C GLY A 160 -2.77 21.35 -13.17
N ASP A 161 -2.32 22.44 -12.55
CA ASP A 161 -1.13 23.16 -12.97
C ASP A 161 0.12 22.30 -12.75
N VAL A 162 1.04 22.34 -13.70
CA VAL A 162 2.33 21.62 -13.60
C VAL A 162 3.27 22.42 -12.70
N VAL A 163 3.79 21.77 -11.68
CA VAL A 163 4.72 22.33 -10.70
C VAL A 163 5.87 21.35 -10.45
N PRO A 164 7.01 21.80 -9.89
CA PRO A 164 8.07 20.88 -9.49
C PRO A 164 7.56 19.84 -8.48
N ALA A 165 7.78 18.56 -8.78
CA ALA A 165 7.48 17.48 -7.86
C ALA A 165 8.45 17.49 -6.66
N ILE A 166 7.94 17.20 -5.47
CA ILE A 166 8.81 16.95 -4.31
C ILE A 166 9.43 15.56 -4.47
N SER A 167 10.77 15.51 -4.45
CA SER A 167 11.48 14.24 -4.46
C SER A 167 11.39 13.54 -3.12
N ILE A 168 10.78 12.37 -3.08
CA ILE A 168 10.72 11.53 -1.89
C ILE A 168 12.12 11.12 -1.44
N TYR A 169 13.01 10.80 -2.37
CA TYR A 169 14.41 10.47 -2.09
C TYR A 169 15.12 11.62 -1.36
N ASN A 170 15.07 12.82 -1.91
CA ASN A 170 15.73 13.98 -1.31
C ASN A 170 15.10 14.36 0.05
N LEU A 171 13.78 14.21 0.19
CA LEU A 171 13.10 14.44 1.45
C LEU A 171 13.60 13.47 2.52
N CYS A 172 13.68 12.17 2.24
CA CYS A 172 14.22 11.18 3.18
C CYS A 172 15.68 11.47 3.56
N LYS A 173 16.51 11.86 2.57
CA LYS A 173 17.90 12.29 2.84
C LYS A 173 17.96 13.52 3.73
N SER A 174 17.11 14.51 3.51
CA SER A 174 17.05 15.75 4.30
C SER A 174 16.56 15.52 5.74
N ILE A 175 15.74 14.48 5.97
CA ILE A 175 15.34 14.05 7.32
C ILE A 175 16.52 13.44 8.09
N GLY A 176 17.56 13.00 7.41
CA GLY A 176 18.74 12.39 8.02
C GLY A 176 18.86 10.89 7.79
N VAL A 177 18.01 10.28 6.95
CA VAL A 177 18.14 8.87 6.60
C VAL A 177 19.40 8.66 5.76
N LYS A 178 20.34 7.86 6.27
CA LYS A 178 21.59 7.57 5.56
C LYS A 178 21.40 6.57 4.42
N ASN A 179 20.54 5.59 4.61
CA ASN A 179 20.27 4.50 3.68
C ASN A 179 18.94 4.74 2.96
N VAL A 180 18.99 5.37 1.78
CA VAL A 180 17.82 5.57 0.91
C VAL A 180 18.14 4.96 -0.44
N THR A 181 17.34 4.00 -0.89
CA THR A 181 17.53 3.26 -2.14
C THR A 181 16.25 3.28 -2.97
N GLU A 182 16.36 3.72 -4.22
CA GLU A 182 15.27 3.60 -5.19
C GLU A 182 15.42 2.29 -5.97
N VAL A 183 14.32 1.57 -6.17
CA VAL A 183 14.32 0.31 -6.92
C VAL A 183 13.08 0.23 -7.81
N ASN A 184 13.26 -0.26 -9.04
CA ASN A 184 12.13 -0.54 -9.91
C ASN A 184 11.31 -1.68 -9.33
N ALA A 185 10.04 -1.41 -9.00
CA ALA A 185 9.16 -2.41 -8.39
C ALA A 185 8.97 -3.69 -9.24
N PHE A 186 9.15 -3.63 -10.55
CA PHE A 186 9.05 -4.80 -11.42
C PHE A 186 10.35 -5.60 -11.54
N ASP A 187 11.47 -5.11 -11.03
CA ASP A 187 12.71 -5.89 -10.93
C ASP A 187 12.75 -6.67 -9.63
N LEU A 188 12.19 -7.88 -9.68
CA LEU A 188 12.09 -8.75 -8.50
C LEU A 188 13.46 -9.12 -7.92
N ALA A 189 14.48 -9.26 -8.76
CA ALA A 189 15.82 -9.65 -8.32
C ALA A 189 16.50 -8.49 -7.58
N ALA A 190 16.43 -7.27 -8.13
CA ALA A 190 16.92 -6.06 -7.49
C ALA A 190 16.14 -5.79 -6.18
N MET A 191 14.81 -5.94 -6.19
CA MET A 191 13.96 -5.76 -5.01
C MET A 191 14.35 -6.74 -3.90
N GLU A 192 14.52 -8.03 -4.21
CA GLU A 192 14.91 -9.05 -3.24
C GLU A 192 16.28 -8.75 -2.63
N LYS A 193 17.25 -8.39 -3.48
CA LYS A 193 18.58 -8.00 -3.03
C LYS A 193 18.53 -6.79 -2.11
N THR A 194 17.86 -5.72 -2.52
CA THR A 194 17.75 -4.47 -1.76
C THR A 194 17.08 -4.72 -0.41
N ILE A 195 15.97 -5.44 -0.36
CA ILE A 195 15.28 -5.72 0.91
C ILE A 195 16.21 -6.47 1.86
N LYS A 196 16.92 -7.52 1.39
CA LYS A 196 17.86 -8.27 2.24
C LYS A 196 19.00 -7.40 2.80
N GLU A 197 19.54 -6.52 1.97
CA GLU A 197 20.61 -5.61 2.36
C GLU A 197 20.15 -4.56 3.37
N GLU A 198 18.95 -3.99 3.16
CA GLU A 198 18.45 -2.90 4.00
C GLU A 198 17.94 -3.39 5.36
N VAL A 199 17.23 -4.54 5.43
CA VAL A 199 16.76 -5.08 6.72
C VAL A 199 17.89 -5.63 7.59
N ALA A 200 19.07 -5.89 7.03
CA ALA A 200 20.24 -6.34 7.77
C ALA A 200 20.99 -5.20 8.49
N LYS A 201 20.63 -3.95 8.23
CA LYS A 201 21.31 -2.79 8.82
C LYS A 201 20.75 -2.44 10.20
N ASP A 202 21.61 -2.02 11.11
CA ASP A 202 21.23 -1.50 12.42
C ASP A 202 20.97 0.02 12.42
N GLU A 203 20.45 0.53 11.31
CA GLU A 203 20.12 1.94 11.11
C GLU A 203 18.81 2.05 10.33
N VAL A 204 18.11 3.20 10.45
CA VAL A 204 16.93 3.47 9.63
C VAL A 204 17.27 3.38 8.15
N SER A 205 16.52 2.56 7.43
CA SER A 205 16.63 2.39 5.98
C SER A 205 15.31 2.72 5.30
N VAL A 206 15.38 3.34 4.11
CA VAL A 206 14.22 3.61 3.27
C VAL A 206 14.44 3.02 1.89
N ILE A 207 13.52 2.18 1.46
CA ILE A 207 13.43 1.64 0.09
C ILE A 207 12.26 2.32 -0.60
N ILE A 208 12.49 2.96 -1.74
CA ILE A 208 11.45 3.55 -2.58
C ILE A 208 11.21 2.61 -3.75
N ALA A 209 10.10 1.88 -3.71
CA ALA A 209 9.70 0.93 -4.75
C ALA A 209 8.92 1.66 -5.84
N CYS A 210 9.59 2.04 -6.93
CA CYS A 210 9.06 2.92 -7.97
C CYS A 210 8.54 2.13 -9.17
N ALA A 211 7.28 2.30 -9.50
CA ALA A 211 6.71 2.00 -10.82
C ALA A 211 5.30 2.58 -10.93
N PRO A 212 4.90 3.12 -12.09
CA PRO A 212 3.62 3.81 -12.23
C PRO A 212 2.43 2.87 -12.03
N CYS A 213 1.35 3.38 -11.46
CA CYS A 213 0.09 2.65 -11.33
C CYS A 213 -0.39 2.14 -12.70
N ALA A 214 -0.75 0.86 -12.77
CA ALA A 214 -1.20 0.21 -14.00
C ALA A 214 -2.44 0.85 -14.65
N LEU A 215 -3.20 1.64 -13.90
CA LEU A 215 -4.44 2.28 -14.34
C LEU A 215 -4.24 3.75 -14.77
N LEU A 216 -3.04 4.30 -14.64
CA LEU A 216 -2.75 5.66 -15.11
C LEU A 216 -2.86 5.73 -16.64
N LYS A 217 -3.44 6.85 -17.15
CA LYS A 217 -3.51 7.11 -18.58
C LYS A 217 -2.10 7.13 -19.18
N GLY A 218 -1.92 6.40 -20.28
CA GLY A 218 -0.63 6.34 -20.99
C GLY A 218 0.31 5.24 -20.52
N VAL A 219 0.07 4.60 -19.38
CA VAL A 219 0.84 3.40 -18.97
C VAL A 219 0.45 2.23 -19.87
N LYS A 220 1.43 1.67 -20.56
CA LYS A 220 1.25 0.53 -21.46
C LYS A 220 2.16 -0.59 -21.01
N PHE A 221 1.61 -1.79 -20.92
CA PHE A 221 2.38 -3.02 -20.71
C PHE A 221 2.51 -3.71 -22.07
N PRO A 222 3.68 -3.61 -22.75
CA PRO A 222 3.85 -4.13 -24.11
C PRO A 222 3.73 -5.66 -24.17
N ASN A 223 4.09 -6.34 -23.10
CA ASN A 223 4.12 -7.80 -23.00
C ASN A 223 3.04 -8.30 -22.03
N LYS A 224 1.84 -8.54 -22.53
CA LYS A 224 0.81 -9.20 -21.74
C LYS A 224 1.07 -10.70 -21.72
N CYS A 225 1.20 -11.27 -20.51
CA CYS A 225 1.17 -12.72 -20.35
C CYS A 225 -0.23 -13.22 -20.66
N VAL A 226 -0.37 -13.98 -21.74
CA VAL A 226 -1.63 -14.62 -22.12
C VAL A 226 -1.48 -16.12 -21.97
N PRO A 227 -2.34 -16.81 -21.19
CA PRO A 227 -2.29 -18.26 -21.12
C PRO A 227 -2.63 -18.85 -22.50
N LEU A 228 -1.79 -19.76 -22.96
CA LEU A 228 -2.07 -20.51 -24.19
C LEU A 228 -3.16 -21.55 -23.86
N SER A 229 -4.38 -21.32 -24.35
CA SER A 229 -5.57 -22.12 -24.03
C SER A 229 -5.41 -23.59 -24.35
N ASP A 230 -4.72 -23.92 -25.45
CA ASP A 230 -4.42 -25.28 -25.94
C ASP A 230 -3.36 -26.00 -25.07
N LYS A 231 -2.50 -25.28 -24.37
CA LYS A 231 -1.48 -25.81 -23.47
C LYS A 231 -1.86 -25.73 -21.99
N CYS A 232 -2.98 -25.10 -21.68
CA CYS A 232 -3.43 -24.91 -20.32
C CYS A 232 -3.94 -26.21 -19.70
N LYS A 233 -3.22 -26.70 -18.66
CA LYS A 233 -3.62 -27.90 -17.89
C LYS A 233 -4.59 -27.57 -16.74
N LYS A 234 -5.10 -26.34 -16.63
CA LYS A 234 -5.99 -25.86 -15.56
C LYS A 234 -5.44 -26.09 -14.13
N CYS A 235 -4.12 -26.16 -13.97
CA CYS A 235 -3.47 -26.43 -12.67
C CYS A 235 -3.51 -25.25 -11.68
N GLY A 236 -3.94 -24.07 -12.10
CA GLY A 236 -4.01 -22.88 -11.23
C GLY A 236 -2.67 -22.23 -10.87
N MET A 237 -1.52 -22.73 -11.38
CA MET A 237 -0.20 -22.18 -11.06
C MET A 237 -0.06 -20.69 -11.40
N CYS A 238 -0.66 -20.24 -12.50
CA CYS A 238 -0.65 -18.83 -12.91
C CYS A 238 -1.51 -17.91 -12.01
N LEU A 239 -2.31 -18.47 -11.11
CA LEU A 239 -3.12 -17.73 -10.13
C LEU A 239 -2.41 -17.59 -8.78
N LYS A 240 -1.30 -18.31 -8.60
CA LYS A 240 -0.44 -18.18 -7.42
C LYS A 240 0.57 -17.07 -7.66
N PRO A 241 0.90 -16.26 -6.64
CA PRO A 241 1.92 -15.22 -6.75
C PRO A 241 3.30 -15.79 -7.02
#